data_0ea0994d0d2f14a4af377fb89ad61aa9
#
_entry.id   0ea0994d0d2f14a4af377fb89ad61aa9
#
_cell.length_a   1.000
_cell.length_b   1.000
_cell.length_c   1.000
_cell.angle_alpha   90.00
_cell.angle_beta   90.00
_cell.angle_gamma   90.00
#
_symmetry.space_group_name_H-M   'P 1'
#
loop_
_entity.id
_entity.type
_entity.pdbx_description
1 polymer ?
#
loop_
_entity_poly.entity_id
_entity_poly.type
_entity_poly.pdbx_seq_one_letter_code
_entity_poly.pdbx_strand_id
1 'polypeptide(L)'
;MINKKAFEFVKELGIGWNVGNSFDAVKKHSTGNDGLGSETAWKNPPVSKELIDSVCREGFDVIRIPVTWSNHFVDDNCTIDSEWFERVAEIVDYTYNKGVRVILNTHHENWIFMSDENYPRASKAMKRIWEQLCERFKDYGERLIFEGMNEPRKMGCPDEWNGGDAEARNVVNKLNLDFVDTVRSFGGNNAERYLMIATYCGCCTDTVMRELEIPDDNGIIVTVHSYKPWGFACSEPDKPDYTAVFDMNDPEFMESLDETFGFMKKYCIDKNIPVIIGEFGALNKDNDNERLKYIGYMRKKADETGVKLIWWDNGYPHDFALFDRKSSKVIHQQLIDALTK
;
A
#
# COMPACT_ATOMS: atom_id res chain seq x y z
N MET A 1 0.48 16.91 21.05
CA MET A 1 -0.76 16.11 20.84
C MET A 1 -0.80 15.75 19.37
N ILE A 2 0.20 14.99 18.99
CA ILE A 2 0.49 14.68 17.60
C ILE A 2 -0.52 13.61 17.13
N ASN A 3 -1.15 13.82 15.98
CA ASN A 3 -1.99 12.87 15.22
C ASN A 3 -3.32 12.39 15.84
N LYS A 4 -3.91 13.10 16.79
CA LYS A 4 -5.21 12.67 17.35
C LYS A 4 -6.30 12.55 16.25
N LYS A 5 -6.30 13.44 15.27
CA LYS A 5 -7.29 13.45 14.17
C LYS A 5 -7.15 12.20 13.30
N ALA A 6 -5.93 11.89 12.82
CA ALA A 6 -5.69 10.69 12.01
C ALA A 6 -5.92 9.40 12.82
N PHE A 7 -5.58 9.40 14.11
CA PHE A 7 -5.78 8.24 14.97
C PHE A 7 -7.26 7.89 15.15
N GLU A 8 -8.12 8.88 15.42
CA GLU A 8 -9.57 8.64 15.49
C GLU A 8 -10.17 8.23 14.15
N PHE A 9 -9.73 8.85 13.05
CA PHE A 9 -10.16 8.46 11.71
C PHE A 9 -9.81 7.00 11.39
N VAL A 10 -8.57 6.58 11.65
CA VAL A 10 -8.11 5.22 11.35
C VAL A 10 -8.85 4.17 12.20
N LYS A 11 -9.22 4.48 13.44
CA LYS A 11 -10.04 3.57 14.26
C LYS A 11 -11.35 3.16 13.60
N GLU A 12 -11.96 4.06 12.84
CA GLU A 12 -13.25 3.83 12.18
C GLU A 12 -13.12 3.06 10.85
N LEU A 13 -11.89 2.84 10.36
CA LEU A 13 -11.68 2.08 9.15
C LEU A 13 -11.98 0.60 9.37
N GLY A 14 -12.72 0.01 8.45
CA GLY A 14 -12.85 -1.44 8.30
C GLY A 14 -11.66 -2.04 7.57
N ILE A 15 -11.84 -3.30 7.14
CA ILE A 15 -10.87 -4.02 6.33
C ILE A 15 -10.75 -3.40 4.92
N GLY A 16 -9.54 -3.38 4.37
CA GLY A 16 -9.29 -2.88 3.02
C GLY A 16 -8.91 -3.96 2.02
N TRP A 17 -8.94 -3.57 0.75
CA TRP A 17 -8.58 -4.40 -0.40
C TRP A 17 -7.74 -3.59 -1.40
N ASN A 18 -6.71 -4.21 -1.98
CA ASN A 18 -5.88 -3.61 -3.02
C ASN A 18 -6.34 -4.04 -4.41
N VAL A 19 -6.45 -3.08 -5.34
CA VAL A 19 -6.58 -3.39 -6.77
C VAL A 19 -5.19 -3.55 -7.40
N GLY A 20 -4.45 -4.56 -6.91
CA GLY A 20 -3.06 -4.79 -7.32
C GLY A 20 -2.92 -5.35 -8.73
N ASN A 21 -1.71 -5.23 -9.29
CA ASN A 21 -1.32 -5.67 -10.63
C ASN A 21 -2.22 -5.10 -11.74
N SER A 22 -2.64 -3.85 -11.59
CA SER A 22 -3.47 -3.12 -12.55
C SER A 22 -2.83 -1.78 -12.92
N PHE A 23 -3.11 -0.70 -12.16
CA PHE A 23 -2.49 0.61 -12.42
C PHE A 23 -1.02 0.68 -11.94
N ASP A 24 -0.58 -0.23 -11.11
CA ASP A 24 0.82 -0.42 -10.71
C ASP A 24 1.64 -1.22 -11.74
N ALA A 25 0.98 -1.87 -12.71
CA ALA A 25 1.64 -2.66 -13.72
C ALA A 25 2.47 -1.81 -14.69
N VAL A 26 3.65 -2.33 -15.06
CA VAL A 26 4.59 -1.68 -15.98
C VAL A 26 4.96 -2.61 -17.13
N LYS A 27 5.21 -2.05 -18.30
CA LYS A 27 5.69 -2.84 -19.44
C LYS A 27 7.15 -3.24 -19.25
N LYS A 28 7.49 -4.48 -19.56
CA LYS A 28 8.83 -5.06 -19.36
C LYS A 28 9.96 -4.30 -20.04
N HIS A 29 9.68 -3.60 -21.14
CA HIS A 29 10.64 -2.84 -21.93
C HIS A 29 10.09 -1.44 -22.22
N SER A 30 9.64 -0.75 -21.18
CA SER A 30 9.21 0.64 -21.31
C SER A 30 10.39 1.51 -21.75
N THR A 31 10.14 2.34 -22.75
CA THR A 31 11.11 3.34 -23.26
C THR A 31 10.58 4.76 -23.11
N GLY A 32 9.51 4.95 -22.32
CA GLY A 32 8.85 6.23 -22.14
C GLY A 32 7.42 6.06 -21.65
N ASN A 33 6.48 6.84 -22.17
CA ASN A 33 5.07 6.74 -21.81
C ASN A 33 4.45 5.41 -22.27
N ASP A 34 4.04 4.57 -21.29
CA ASP A 34 3.45 3.26 -21.55
C ASP A 34 1.99 3.33 -22.04
N GLY A 35 1.33 4.48 -21.90
CA GLY A 35 -0.08 4.69 -22.25
C GLY A 35 -1.02 3.72 -21.51
N LEU A 36 -2.29 3.70 -21.90
CA LEU A 36 -3.31 2.86 -21.26
C LEU A 36 -3.02 1.35 -21.28
N GLY A 37 -2.14 0.90 -22.19
CA GLY A 37 -1.79 -0.52 -22.29
C GLY A 37 -0.99 -1.06 -21.10
N SER A 38 -0.47 -0.23 -20.19
CA SER A 38 0.21 -0.69 -18.98
C SER A 38 -0.76 -1.33 -17.99
N GLU A 39 -2.00 -0.86 -17.90
CA GLU A 39 -3.03 -1.43 -17.01
C GLU A 39 -3.22 -2.95 -17.21
N THR A 40 -2.94 -3.44 -18.43
CA THR A 40 -3.06 -4.86 -18.78
C THR A 40 -1.72 -5.56 -18.98
N ALA A 41 -0.60 -4.89 -18.72
CA ALA A 41 0.74 -5.41 -18.99
C ALA A 41 1.05 -6.69 -18.19
N TRP A 42 0.47 -6.83 -17.01
CA TRP A 42 0.60 -8.01 -16.14
C TRP A 42 -0.62 -8.94 -16.23
N LYS A 43 -1.29 -8.94 -17.41
CA LYS A 43 -2.34 -9.90 -17.82
C LYS A 43 -3.69 -9.81 -17.11
N ASN A 44 -3.88 -8.88 -16.20
CA ASN A 44 -5.21 -8.55 -15.72
C ASN A 44 -5.99 -7.79 -16.82
N PRO A 45 -7.31 -7.93 -16.90
CA PRO A 45 -8.14 -7.04 -17.70
C PRO A 45 -8.15 -5.64 -17.09
N PRO A 46 -8.57 -4.61 -17.84
CA PRO A 46 -8.82 -3.28 -17.26
C PRO A 46 -9.76 -3.37 -16.05
N VAL A 47 -9.49 -2.55 -15.04
CA VAL A 47 -10.34 -2.47 -13.84
C VAL A 47 -11.74 -2.02 -14.23
N SER A 48 -12.73 -2.84 -13.90
CA SER A 48 -14.13 -2.55 -14.22
C SER A 48 -14.89 -1.97 -13.01
N LYS A 49 -15.96 -1.24 -13.31
CA LYS A 49 -16.89 -0.74 -12.27
C LYS A 49 -17.59 -1.89 -11.54
N GLU A 50 -17.86 -2.97 -12.26
CA GLU A 50 -18.46 -4.19 -11.72
C GLU A 50 -17.56 -4.86 -10.69
N LEU A 51 -16.24 -4.81 -10.88
CA LEU A 51 -15.28 -5.31 -9.89
C LEU A 51 -15.34 -4.48 -8.60
N ILE A 52 -15.29 -3.15 -8.72
CA ILE A 52 -15.43 -2.25 -7.57
C ILE A 52 -16.75 -2.47 -6.85
N ASP A 53 -17.84 -2.63 -7.60
CA ASP A 53 -19.17 -2.95 -7.03
C ASP A 53 -19.17 -4.25 -6.24
N SER A 54 -18.50 -5.27 -6.77
CA SER A 54 -18.38 -6.57 -6.08
C SER A 54 -17.59 -6.44 -4.79
N VAL A 55 -16.44 -5.75 -4.82
CA VAL A 55 -15.60 -5.52 -3.64
C VAL A 55 -16.37 -4.75 -2.55
N CYS A 56 -17.07 -3.67 -2.92
CA CYS A 56 -17.87 -2.89 -1.97
C CYS A 56 -19.03 -3.72 -1.39
N ARG A 57 -19.69 -4.57 -2.20
CA ARG A 57 -20.79 -5.43 -1.76
C ARG A 57 -20.35 -6.46 -0.73
N GLU A 58 -19.13 -6.94 -0.84
CA GLU A 58 -18.56 -7.90 0.11
C GLU A 58 -18.09 -7.27 1.44
N GLY A 59 -18.24 -5.96 1.60
CA GLY A 59 -18.02 -5.28 2.88
C GLY A 59 -16.61 -4.71 3.07
N PHE A 60 -15.80 -4.62 2.02
CA PHE A 60 -14.54 -3.88 2.10
C PHE A 60 -14.80 -2.37 2.22
N ASP A 61 -14.22 -1.77 3.24
CA ASP A 61 -14.44 -0.35 3.59
C ASP A 61 -13.36 0.59 3.02
N VAL A 62 -12.20 0.04 2.68
CA VAL A 62 -11.07 0.77 2.11
C VAL A 62 -10.64 0.10 0.80
N ILE A 63 -10.50 0.87 -0.27
CA ILE A 63 -9.91 0.39 -1.52
C ILE A 63 -8.62 1.15 -1.78
N ARG A 64 -7.50 0.44 -1.74
CA ARG A 64 -6.20 0.99 -2.13
C ARG A 64 -6.01 0.77 -3.63
N ILE A 65 -5.67 1.85 -4.32
CA ILE A 65 -5.43 1.90 -5.77
C ILE A 65 -3.94 2.17 -5.98
N PRO A 66 -3.11 1.11 -6.11
CA PRO A 66 -1.70 1.24 -6.42
C PRO A 66 -1.51 1.78 -7.84
N VAL A 67 -0.68 2.83 -8.00
CA VAL A 67 -0.44 3.44 -9.32
C VAL A 67 1.04 3.72 -9.53
N THR A 68 1.57 3.31 -10.69
CA THR A 68 2.88 3.73 -11.18
C THR A 68 2.72 4.90 -12.13
N TRP A 69 3.31 6.04 -11.80
CA TRP A 69 3.17 7.29 -12.56
C TRP A 69 4.35 7.56 -13.48
N SER A 70 5.57 7.21 -13.07
CA SER A 70 6.79 7.58 -13.80
C SER A 70 6.90 6.97 -15.21
N ASN A 71 6.25 5.83 -15.44
CA ASN A 71 6.16 5.21 -16.77
C ASN A 71 5.13 5.91 -17.69
N HIS A 72 4.52 6.97 -17.22
CA HIS A 72 3.53 7.79 -17.93
C HIS A 72 3.92 9.26 -17.98
N PHE A 73 5.21 9.59 -17.80
CA PHE A 73 5.69 10.96 -18.02
C PHE A 73 5.83 11.25 -19.51
N VAL A 74 5.35 12.41 -19.92
CA VAL A 74 5.44 12.89 -21.32
C VAL A 74 6.62 13.84 -21.55
N ASP A 75 7.27 14.29 -20.45
CA ASP A 75 8.42 15.20 -20.51
C ASP A 75 9.36 15.07 -19.30
N ASP A 76 10.50 15.77 -19.34
CA ASP A 76 11.50 15.82 -18.26
C ASP A 76 11.03 16.58 -17.01
N ASN A 77 9.86 17.23 -17.07
CA ASN A 77 9.24 17.91 -15.94
C ASN A 77 8.30 16.99 -15.17
N CYS A 78 8.29 15.69 -15.48
CA CYS A 78 7.42 14.69 -14.86
C CYS A 78 5.92 15.02 -15.05
N THR A 79 5.57 15.59 -16.22
CA THR A 79 4.17 15.78 -16.59
C THR A 79 3.54 14.43 -16.88
N ILE A 80 2.46 14.09 -16.18
CA ILE A 80 1.76 12.83 -16.35
C ILE A 80 0.92 12.88 -17.62
N ASP A 81 0.94 11.79 -18.39
CA ASP A 81 0.08 11.59 -19.55
C ASP A 81 -1.40 11.78 -19.18
N SER A 82 -2.11 12.61 -19.92
CA SER A 82 -3.48 12.98 -19.59
C SER A 82 -4.48 11.81 -19.74
N GLU A 83 -4.27 10.91 -20.71
CA GLU A 83 -5.16 9.76 -20.90
C GLU A 83 -5.00 8.77 -19.73
N TRP A 84 -3.75 8.51 -19.31
CA TRP A 84 -3.48 7.70 -18.14
C TRP A 84 -4.07 8.33 -16.88
N PHE A 85 -3.84 9.62 -16.68
CA PHE A 85 -4.32 10.34 -15.51
C PHE A 85 -5.85 10.28 -15.38
N GLU A 86 -6.57 10.56 -16.47
CA GLU A 86 -8.04 10.49 -16.45
C GLU A 86 -8.55 9.05 -16.31
N ARG A 87 -7.82 8.05 -16.82
CA ARG A 87 -8.19 6.65 -16.60
C ARG A 87 -8.08 6.25 -15.12
N VAL A 88 -7.00 6.63 -14.45
CA VAL A 88 -6.87 6.41 -12.99
C VAL A 88 -7.95 7.19 -12.25
N ALA A 89 -8.15 8.47 -12.61
CA ALA A 89 -9.15 9.32 -11.99
C ALA A 89 -10.57 8.75 -12.14
N GLU A 90 -10.93 8.15 -13.29
CA GLU A 90 -12.22 7.48 -13.49
C GLU A 90 -12.50 6.43 -12.41
N ILE A 91 -11.51 5.61 -12.08
CA ILE A 91 -11.68 4.55 -11.07
C ILE A 91 -11.66 5.11 -9.65
N VAL A 92 -10.83 6.13 -9.38
CA VAL A 92 -10.85 6.87 -8.11
C VAL A 92 -12.22 7.50 -7.89
N ASP A 93 -12.75 8.22 -8.89
CA ASP A 93 -14.05 8.89 -8.86
C ASP A 93 -15.18 7.88 -8.59
N TYR A 94 -15.16 6.77 -9.34
CA TYR A 94 -16.17 5.74 -9.20
C TYR A 94 -16.14 5.12 -7.80
N THR A 95 -14.96 4.77 -7.32
CA THR A 95 -14.75 4.15 -5.99
C THR A 95 -15.14 5.12 -4.87
N TYR A 96 -14.70 6.37 -4.94
CA TYR A 96 -15.04 7.41 -3.97
C TYR A 96 -16.55 7.64 -3.86
N ASN A 97 -17.27 7.61 -4.99
CA ASN A 97 -18.71 7.78 -5.04
C ASN A 97 -19.50 6.58 -4.50
N LYS A 98 -18.86 5.43 -4.26
CA LYS A 98 -19.47 4.30 -3.52
C LYS A 98 -19.55 4.54 -2.00
N GLY A 99 -18.90 5.57 -1.50
CA GLY A 99 -18.94 5.91 -0.08
C GLY A 99 -17.80 5.28 0.74
N VAL A 100 -16.99 4.41 0.15
CA VAL A 100 -15.80 3.80 0.78
C VAL A 100 -14.62 4.78 0.82
N ARG A 101 -13.60 4.46 1.62
CA ARG A 101 -12.34 5.21 1.66
C ARG A 101 -11.45 4.73 0.51
N VAL A 102 -10.74 5.68 -0.11
CA VAL A 102 -9.82 5.41 -1.21
C VAL A 102 -8.42 5.80 -0.80
N ILE A 103 -7.45 4.92 -0.99
CA ILE A 103 -6.02 5.24 -0.86
C ILE A 103 -5.42 5.25 -2.26
N LEU A 104 -4.82 6.38 -2.64
CA LEU A 104 -4.12 6.57 -3.91
C LEU A 104 -2.64 6.80 -3.63
N ASN A 105 -1.73 6.09 -4.34
CA ASN A 105 -0.30 6.15 -4.05
C ASN A 105 0.59 6.39 -5.27
N THR A 106 1.91 6.45 -5.02
CA THR A 106 2.97 6.20 -6.00
C THR A 106 3.56 4.82 -5.72
N HIS A 107 3.62 3.92 -6.75
CA HIS A 107 3.88 2.50 -6.51
C HIS A 107 5.26 2.03 -7.01
N HIS A 108 5.39 1.56 -8.25
CA HIS A 108 6.64 1.04 -8.81
C HIS A 108 7.41 2.12 -9.59
N GLU A 109 7.78 3.18 -8.89
CA GLU A 109 8.36 4.36 -9.51
C GLU A 109 9.84 4.17 -9.89
N ASN A 110 10.22 4.60 -11.10
CA ASN A 110 11.60 4.45 -11.60
C ASN A 110 12.62 5.41 -10.95
N TRP A 111 12.15 6.38 -10.17
CA TRP A 111 12.98 7.31 -9.39
C TRP A 111 13.24 6.82 -7.97
N ILE A 112 12.59 5.73 -7.53
CA ILE A 112 12.77 5.14 -6.20
C ILE A 112 14.11 4.39 -6.15
N PHE A 113 15.16 5.11 -5.74
CA PHE A 113 16.44 4.57 -5.33
C PHE A 113 16.96 5.41 -4.17
N MET A 114 16.93 4.85 -2.95
CA MET A 114 17.13 5.59 -1.72
C MET A 114 18.64 5.83 -1.45
N SER A 115 19.19 6.86 -2.08
CA SER A 115 20.56 7.38 -1.82
C SER A 115 20.57 8.89 -1.86
N ASP A 116 21.53 9.52 -1.15
CA ASP A 116 21.69 10.98 -1.17
C ASP A 116 22.03 11.50 -2.57
N GLU A 117 22.73 10.71 -3.39
CA GLU A 117 23.02 11.05 -4.79
C GLU A 117 21.73 11.15 -5.63
N ASN A 118 20.79 10.21 -5.46
CA ASN A 118 19.55 10.19 -6.22
C ASN A 118 18.45 11.08 -5.61
N TYR A 119 18.57 11.52 -4.36
CA TYR A 119 17.54 12.29 -3.67
C TYR A 119 17.04 13.52 -4.45
N PRO A 120 17.89 14.37 -5.08
CA PRO A 120 17.38 15.51 -5.84
C PRO A 120 16.44 15.13 -6.99
N ARG A 121 16.71 14.02 -7.69
CA ARG A 121 15.85 13.49 -8.75
C ARG A 121 14.54 12.94 -8.16
N ALA A 122 14.62 12.16 -7.10
CA ALA A 122 13.48 11.57 -6.44
C ALA A 122 12.56 12.64 -5.86
N SER A 123 13.11 13.65 -5.17
CA SER A 123 12.38 14.79 -4.62
C SER A 123 11.65 15.58 -5.72
N LYS A 124 12.32 15.86 -6.85
CA LYS A 124 11.69 16.53 -8.00
C LYS A 124 10.48 15.73 -8.52
N ALA A 125 10.66 14.45 -8.77
CA ALA A 125 9.61 13.58 -9.32
C ALA A 125 8.44 13.46 -8.32
N MET A 126 8.73 13.21 -7.05
CA MET A 126 7.75 13.16 -5.95
C MET A 126 6.86 14.42 -5.95
N LYS A 127 7.50 15.60 -5.86
CA LYS A 127 6.80 16.89 -5.82
C LYS A 127 5.92 17.09 -7.06
N ARG A 128 6.47 16.83 -8.24
CA ARG A 128 5.73 17.04 -9.50
C ARG A 128 4.53 16.10 -9.66
N ILE A 129 4.63 14.85 -9.22
CA ILE A 129 3.48 13.94 -9.21
C ILE A 129 2.41 14.47 -8.26
N TRP A 130 2.78 14.75 -7.00
CA TRP A 130 1.79 15.15 -5.99
C TRP A 130 1.18 16.54 -6.26
N GLU A 131 1.90 17.48 -6.88
CA GLU A 131 1.31 18.74 -7.37
C GLU A 131 0.15 18.50 -8.34
N GLN A 132 0.33 17.60 -9.32
CA GLN A 132 -0.71 17.25 -10.30
C GLN A 132 -1.90 16.53 -9.65
N LEU A 133 -1.62 15.58 -8.74
CA LEU A 133 -2.65 14.85 -7.99
C LEU A 133 -3.43 15.79 -7.06
N CYS A 134 -2.75 16.70 -6.36
CA CYS A 134 -3.38 17.69 -5.49
C CYS A 134 -4.33 18.61 -6.24
N GLU A 135 -3.96 19.08 -7.44
CA GLU A 135 -4.83 19.90 -8.26
C GLU A 135 -6.04 19.13 -8.78
N ARG A 136 -5.85 17.88 -9.26
CA ARG A 136 -6.94 17.06 -9.78
C ARG A 136 -7.96 16.69 -8.71
N PHE A 137 -7.50 16.40 -7.50
CA PHE A 137 -8.34 15.88 -6.42
C PHE A 137 -8.58 16.90 -5.29
N LYS A 138 -8.40 18.20 -5.55
CA LYS A 138 -8.52 19.28 -4.54
C LYS A 138 -9.88 19.34 -3.86
N ASP A 139 -10.95 18.97 -4.55
CA ASP A 139 -12.32 19.04 -4.07
C ASP A 139 -12.79 17.76 -3.32
N TYR A 140 -11.92 16.73 -3.25
CA TYR A 140 -12.22 15.49 -2.55
C TYR A 140 -11.99 15.63 -1.05
N GLY A 141 -12.98 15.19 -0.27
CA GLY A 141 -12.91 15.22 1.20
C GLY A 141 -12.02 14.11 1.79
N GLU A 142 -12.16 13.93 3.09
CA GLU A 142 -11.31 13.07 3.93
C GLU A 142 -11.28 11.58 3.55
N ARG A 143 -12.26 11.09 2.78
CA ARG A 143 -12.30 9.70 2.32
C ARG A 143 -11.28 9.39 1.21
N LEU A 144 -10.65 10.39 0.59
CA LEU A 144 -9.52 10.19 -0.30
C LEU A 144 -8.23 10.46 0.46
N ILE A 145 -7.48 9.39 0.69
CA ILE A 145 -6.21 9.38 1.41
C ILE A 145 -5.08 9.31 0.39
N PHE A 146 -4.01 10.06 0.58
CA PHE A 146 -2.81 9.97 -0.25
C PHE A 146 -1.73 9.18 0.46
N GLU A 147 -1.07 8.27 -0.25
CA GLU A 147 0.07 7.50 0.23
C GLU A 147 1.32 7.86 -0.59
N GLY A 148 2.29 8.48 0.06
CA GLY A 148 3.44 9.11 -0.58
C GLY A 148 4.29 8.18 -1.42
N MET A 149 4.56 6.98 -0.92
CA MET A 149 5.38 5.95 -1.57
C MET A 149 4.91 4.56 -1.14
N ASN A 150 5.05 3.57 -2.03
CA ASN A 150 4.75 2.17 -1.75
C ASN A 150 5.83 1.50 -0.88
N GLU A 151 6.94 1.12 -1.49
CA GLU A 151 8.06 0.40 -0.86
C GLU A 151 9.40 1.05 -1.23
N PRO A 152 9.67 2.26 -0.72
CA PRO A 152 10.89 2.98 -1.06
C PRO A 152 12.12 2.25 -0.55
N ARG A 153 13.05 1.89 -1.46
CA ARG A 153 14.21 1.07 -1.12
C ARG A 153 15.43 1.33 -2.03
N LYS A 154 16.57 0.84 -1.61
CA LYS A 154 17.82 0.87 -2.37
C LYS A 154 17.95 -0.46 -3.12
N MET A 155 17.37 -0.53 -4.31
CA MET A 155 17.28 -1.76 -5.11
C MET A 155 18.64 -2.34 -5.44
N GLY A 156 18.78 -3.68 -5.38
CA GLY A 156 20.00 -4.41 -5.68
C GLY A 156 21.08 -4.39 -4.58
N CYS A 157 20.79 -3.78 -3.42
CA CYS A 157 21.70 -3.83 -2.27
C CYS A 157 21.43 -5.06 -1.39
N PRO A 158 22.44 -5.57 -0.64
CA PRO A 158 22.26 -6.76 0.21
C PRO A 158 21.12 -6.66 1.20
N ASP A 159 20.90 -5.47 1.76
CA ASP A 159 19.87 -5.20 2.76
C ASP A 159 18.58 -4.59 2.16
N GLU A 160 18.36 -4.76 0.86
CA GLU A 160 17.21 -4.19 0.14
C GLU A 160 15.89 -4.42 0.86
N TRP A 161 15.65 -5.64 1.31
CA TRP A 161 14.41 -6.06 1.98
C TRP A 161 14.54 -6.21 3.50
N ASN A 162 15.72 -5.96 4.06
CA ASN A 162 16.02 -6.15 5.48
C ASN A 162 16.22 -4.83 6.25
N GLY A 163 15.62 -3.74 5.75
CA GLY A 163 15.65 -2.44 6.43
C GLY A 163 16.71 -1.46 5.91
N GLY A 164 17.51 -1.82 4.91
CA GLY A 164 18.47 -0.94 4.26
C GLY A 164 19.56 -0.39 5.19
N ASP A 165 20.37 0.52 4.66
CA ASP A 165 21.36 1.27 5.44
C ASP A 165 20.77 2.59 6.00
N ALA A 166 21.53 3.27 6.85
CA ALA A 166 21.09 4.52 7.49
C ALA A 166 20.90 5.66 6.48
N GLU A 167 21.70 5.72 5.40
CA GLU A 167 21.54 6.68 4.32
C GLU A 167 20.15 6.50 3.67
N ALA A 168 19.84 5.27 3.31
CA ALA A 168 18.57 4.95 2.62
C ALA A 168 17.35 5.27 3.49
N ARG A 169 17.38 4.95 4.79
CA ARG A 169 16.29 5.30 5.71
C ARG A 169 16.14 6.82 5.89
N ASN A 170 17.25 7.54 5.96
CA ASN A 170 17.24 9.02 6.01
C ASN A 170 16.65 9.63 4.73
N VAL A 171 16.97 9.08 3.55
CA VAL A 171 16.37 9.54 2.28
C VAL A 171 14.87 9.28 2.25
N VAL A 172 14.38 8.15 2.78
CA VAL A 172 12.93 7.90 2.93
C VAL A 172 12.29 8.97 3.81
N ASN A 173 12.89 9.35 4.94
CA ASN A 173 12.37 10.41 5.80
C ASN A 173 12.30 11.76 5.09
N LYS A 174 13.36 12.13 4.35
CA LYS A 174 13.37 13.36 3.54
C LYS A 174 12.25 13.37 2.49
N LEU A 175 12.03 12.26 1.78
CA LEU A 175 10.97 12.15 0.77
C LEU A 175 9.57 12.15 1.40
N ASN A 176 9.38 11.51 2.55
CA ASN A 176 8.13 11.61 3.30
C ASN A 176 7.80 13.08 3.66
N LEU A 177 8.80 13.85 4.09
CA LEU A 177 8.62 15.28 4.38
C LEU A 177 8.31 16.08 3.11
N ASP A 178 9.05 15.86 2.02
CA ASP A 178 8.78 16.49 0.71
C ASP A 178 7.35 16.23 0.24
N PHE A 179 6.84 15.01 0.42
CA PHE A 179 5.47 14.65 0.10
C PHE A 179 4.45 15.44 0.94
N VAL A 180 4.63 15.42 2.27
CA VAL A 180 3.71 16.11 3.18
C VAL A 180 3.70 17.61 2.90
N ASP A 181 4.86 18.24 2.80
CA ASP A 181 4.99 19.67 2.53
C ASP A 181 4.35 20.06 1.19
N THR A 182 4.56 19.22 0.16
CA THR A 182 3.97 19.44 -1.16
C THR A 182 2.44 19.43 -1.08
N VAL A 183 1.85 18.40 -0.49
CA VAL A 183 0.39 18.30 -0.38
C VAL A 183 -0.19 19.43 0.44
N ARG A 184 0.40 19.78 1.57
CA ARG A 184 -0.08 20.85 2.47
C ARG A 184 0.00 22.23 1.82
N SER A 185 0.99 22.46 0.96
CA SER A 185 1.15 23.76 0.26
C SER A 185 -0.01 24.12 -0.66
N PHE A 186 -0.79 23.15 -1.12
CA PHE A 186 -1.97 23.36 -1.98
C PHE A 186 -3.18 23.96 -1.23
N GLY A 187 -3.23 23.83 0.09
CA GLY A 187 -4.36 24.34 0.87
C GLY A 187 -5.69 23.60 0.59
N GLY A 188 -6.81 24.24 0.90
CA GLY A 188 -8.14 23.66 0.72
C GLY A 188 -8.27 22.31 1.43
N ASN A 189 -8.91 21.32 0.79
CA ASN A 189 -9.05 19.99 1.34
C ASN A 189 -7.71 19.24 1.48
N ASN A 190 -6.67 19.64 0.72
CA ASN A 190 -5.34 19.05 0.83
C ASN A 190 -4.63 19.45 2.14
N ALA A 191 -4.97 20.61 2.73
CA ALA A 191 -4.45 21.03 4.04
C ALA A 191 -4.88 20.09 5.18
N GLU A 192 -6.02 19.41 5.00
CA GLU A 192 -6.64 18.55 6.03
C GLU A 192 -6.67 17.05 5.64
N ARG A 193 -6.20 16.72 4.44
CA ARG A 193 -6.20 15.36 3.90
C ARG A 193 -5.35 14.41 4.75
N TYR A 194 -5.80 13.19 4.96
CA TYR A 194 -4.97 12.16 5.58
C TYR A 194 -3.88 11.71 4.62
N LEU A 195 -2.65 11.63 5.13
CA LEU A 195 -1.45 11.31 4.37
C LEU A 195 -0.77 10.09 4.98
N MET A 196 -0.49 9.09 4.13
CA MET A 196 0.25 7.91 4.55
C MET A 196 1.71 8.07 4.16
N ILE A 197 2.61 7.98 5.16
CA ILE A 197 4.06 7.98 4.97
C ILE A 197 4.60 6.56 5.06
N ALA A 198 5.53 6.23 4.18
CA ALA A 198 6.10 4.89 4.08
C ALA A 198 7.30 4.72 5.02
N THR A 199 7.47 3.51 5.53
CA THR A 199 8.74 3.03 6.07
C THR A 199 9.67 2.59 4.94
N TYR A 200 10.97 2.43 5.22
CA TYR A 200 11.89 1.85 4.24
C TYR A 200 11.38 0.47 3.82
N CYS A 201 11.24 0.23 2.51
CA CYS A 201 10.66 -0.95 1.84
C CYS A 201 9.33 -1.47 2.42
N GLY A 202 8.55 -0.60 3.06
CA GLY A 202 7.33 -1.01 3.77
C GLY A 202 7.60 -1.88 5.00
N CYS A 203 8.84 -2.15 5.36
CA CYS A 203 9.12 -3.13 6.41
C CYS A 203 8.92 -2.55 7.82
N CYS A 204 8.67 -3.48 8.77
CA CYS A 204 8.42 -3.19 10.16
C CYS A 204 9.43 -3.94 11.04
N THR A 205 10.68 -3.44 11.07
CA THR A 205 11.74 -3.91 11.96
C THR A 205 12.01 -2.87 13.05
N ASP A 206 12.65 -3.28 14.15
CA ASP A 206 12.98 -2.34 15.25
C ASP A 206 13.75 -1.12 14.76
N THR A 207 14.76 -1.33 13.92
CA THR A 207 15.59 -0.23 13.40
C THR A 207 14.81 0.71 12.49
N VAL A 208 14.05 0.17 11.55
CA VAL A 208 13.27 0.97 10.60
C VAL A 208 12.21 1.81 11.31
N MET A 209 11.48 1.19 12.24
CA MET A 209 10.44 1.88 13.00
C MET A 209 11.00 2.92 13.98
N ARG A 210 12.17 2.66 14.57
CA ARG A 210 12.85 3.59 15.48
C ARG A 210 13.39 4.82 14.76
N GLU A 211 13.87 4.66 13.54
CA GLU A 211 14.50 5.73 12.75
C GLU A 211 13.52 6.45 11.82
N LEU A 212 12.24 6.03 11.79
CA LEU A 212 11.21 6.74 11.05
C LEU A 212 10.93 8.09 11.71
N GLU A 213 11.09 9.16 10.93
CA GLU A 213 10.74 10.52 11.34
C GLU A 213 9.29 10.83 10.95
N ILE A 214 8.48 11.16 11.95
CA ILE A 214 7.07 11.51 11.74
C ILE A 214 6.95 13.03 11.58
N PRO A 215 6.48 13.55 10.44
CA PRO A 215 6.22 14.97 10.27
C PRO A 215 5.25 15.50 11.33
N ASP A 216 5.43 16.75 11.79
CA ASP A 216 4.56 17.42 12.75
C ASP A 216 3.25 17.86 12.07
N ASP A 217 2.36 16.89 11.84
CA ASP A 217 1.09 17.08 11.14
C ASP A 217 0.04 16.13 11.74
N ASN A 218 -1.19 16.60 11.90
CA ASN A 218 -2.29 15.85 12.55
C ASN A 218 -2.98 14.82 11.64
N GLY A 219 -2.65 14.80 10.36
CA GLY A 219 -3.25 13.92 9.37
C GLY A 219 -2.35 12.75 8.95
N ILE A 220 -1.22 12.50 9.64
CA ILE A 220 -0.25 11.48 9.25
C ILE A 220 -0.68 10.09 9.72
N ILE A 221 -0.54 9.13 8.83
CA ILE A 221 -0.70 7.69 9.04
C ILE A 221 0.59 7.01 8.59
N VAL A 222 1.08 6.04 9.34
CA VAL A 222 2.24 5.22 8.90
C VAL A 222 1.73 4.03 8.13
N THR A 223 2.32 3.75 6.95
CA THR A 223 2.07 2.53 6.19
C THR A 223 3.24 1.56 6.30
N VAL A 224 2.92 0.30 6.52
CA VAL A 224 3.86 -0.84 6.48
C VAL A 224 3.25 -1.97 5.68
N HIS A 225 4.08 -2.91 5.22
CA HIS A 225 3.64 -4.14 4.57
C HIS A 225 4.08 -5.35 5.38
N SER A 226 3.28 -6.40 5.41
CA SER A 226 3.63 -7.61 6.14
C SER A 226 3.17 -8.87 5.41
N TYR A 227 4.13 -9.59 4.87
CA TYR A 227 3.95 -10.92 4.29
C TYR A 227 4.63 -12.00 5.18
N LYS A 228 4.58 -11.76 6.50
CA LYS A 228 5.12 -12.74 7.46
C LYS A 228 4.05 -13.76 7.87
N PRO A 229 4.44 -14.99 8.17
CA PRO A 229 5.77 -15.58 7.91
C PRO A 229 5.98 -15.78 6.41
N TRP A 230 7.13 -15.37 5.86
CA TRP A 230 7.39 -15.38 4.42
C TRP A 230 7.18 -16.74 3.76
N GLY A 231 7.68 -17.80 4.38
CA GLY A 231 7.54 -19.16 3.89
C GLY A 231 6.09 -19.59 3.67
N PHE A 232 5.18 -19.13 4.53
CA PHE A 232 3.74 -19.37 4.37
C PHE A 232 3.10 -18.38 3.38
N ALA A 233 3.38 -17.09 3.55
CA ALA A 233 2.65 -16.05 2.83
C ALA A 233 3.06 -15.91 1.36
N CYS A 234 4.36 -16.01 1.05
CA CYS A 234 4.90 -15.65 -0.28
C CYS A 234 5.83 -16.70 -0.91
N SER A 235 6.39 -17.65 -0.15
CA SER A 235 7.37 -18.57 -0.70
C SER A 235 6.72 -19.58 -1.66
N GLU A 236 7.42 -19.86 -2.77
CA GLU A 236 7.00 -20.81 -3.80
C GLU A 236 7.50 -22.24 -3.49
N PRO A 237 6.89 -23.27 -4.08
CA PRO A 237 7.18 -24.70 -3.76
C PRO A 237 8.64 -25.14 -3.93
N ASP A 238 9.42 -24.44 -4.74
CA ASP A 238 10.84 -24.74 -4.98
C ASP A 238 11.80 -24.11 -3.95
N LYS A 239 11.29 -23.32 -3.02
CA LYS A 239 12.08 -22.61 -2.01
C LYS A 239 12.21 -23.42 -0.72
N PRO A 240 13.36 -23.33 -0.02
CA PRO A 240 13.63 -24.12 1.18
C PRO A 240 12.75 -23.77 2.39
N ASP A 241 12.21 -22.56 2.42
CA ASP A 241 11.34 -22.04 3.48
C ASP A 241 9.84 -22.22 3.19
N TYR A 242 9.51 -22.85 2.03
CA TYR A 242 8.12 -23.05 1.64
C TYR A 242 7.33 -23.90 2.62
N THR A 243 6.17 -23.41 2.99
CA THR A 243 5.15 -24.18 3.70
C THR A 243 3.75 -23.77 3.25
N ALA A 244 2.85 -24.76 3.15
CA ALA A 244 1.42 -24.54 2.94
C ALA A 244 0.63 -24.52 4.26
N VAL A 245 1.30 -24.76 5.39
CA VAL A 245 0.68 -24.83 6.72
C VAL A 245 1.00 -23.56 7.50
N PHE A 246 -0.03 -22.95 8.08
CA PHE A 246 0.12 -21.88 9.08
C PHE A 246 0.15 -22.53 10.48
N ASP A 247 1.35 -22.88 10.91
CA ASP A 247 1.52 -23.58 12.20
C ASP A 247 1.60 -22.59 13.36
N MET A 248 0.49 -22.46 14.08
CA MET A 248 0.41 -21.60 15.27
C MET A 248 1.23 -22.13 16.47
N ASN A 249 1.78 -23.35 16.40
CA ASN A 249 2.68 -23.91 17.42
C ASN A 249 4.15 -23.72 17.04
N ASP A 250 4.45 -23.20 15.86
CA ASP A 250 5.81 -22.85 15.46
C ASP A 250 6.22 -21.52 16.13
N PRO A 251 7.17 -21.56 17.09
CA PRO A 251 7.57 -20.35 17.81
C PRO A 251 8.15 -19.27 16.89
N GLU A 252 8.89 -19.64 15.84
CA GLU A 252 9.51 -18.70 14.93
C GLU A 252 8.46 -17.96 14.09
N PHE A 253 7.41 -18.67 13.64
CA PHE A 253 6.29 -18.06 12.95
C PHE A 253 5.59 -17.03 13.84
N MET A 254 5.26 -17.43 15.05
CA MET A 254 4.48 -16.58 15.95
C MET A 254 5.30 -15.38 16.43
N GLU A 255 6.58 -15.59 16.77
CA GLU A 255 7.48 -14.52 17.20
C GLU A 255 7.64 -13.47 16.10
N SER A 256 7.82 -13.88 14.85
CA SER A 256 7.98 -12.95 13.72
C SER A 256 6.76 -12.03 13.51
N LEU A 257 5.56 -12.56 13.74
CA LEU A 257 4.31 -11.79 13.66
C LEU A 257 4.14 -10.90 14.90
N ASP A 258 4.36 -11.45 16.10
CA ASP A 258 4.22 -10.72 17.36
C ASP A 258 5.20 -9.55 17.45
N GLU A 259 6.45 -9.72 16.99
CA GLU A 259 7.41 -8.63 16.89
C GLU A 259 6.92 -7.53 15.95
N THR A 260 6.36 -7.90 14.78
CA THR A 260 5.85 -6.93 13.82
C THR A 260 4.77 -6.05 14.45
N PHE A 261 3.76 -6.64 15.08
CA PHE A 261 2.72 -5.88 15.80
C PHE A 261 3.28 -5.14 17.00
N GLY A 262 4.24 -5.74 17.71
CA GLY A 262 4.94 -5.12 18.85
C GLY A 262 5.69 -3.85 18.46
N PHE A 263 6.39 -3.84 17.32
CA PHE A 263 7.09 -2.64 16.82
C PHE A 263 6.12 -1.54 16.40
N MET A 264 5.04 -1.87 15.67
CA MET A 264 4.00 -0.90 15.36
C MET A 264 3.40 -0.29 16.61
N LYS A 265 3.09 -1.12 17.59
CA LYS A 265 2.57 -0.66 18.88
C LYS A 265 3.55 0.28 19.58
N LYS A 266 4.79 -0.17 19.82
CA LYS A 266 5.84 0.55 20.54
C LYS A 266 6.20 1.89 19.93
N TYR A 267 6.37 1.92 18.61
CA TYR A 267 6.91 3.10 17.92
C TYR A 267 5.83 4.07 17.43
N CYS A 268 4.61 3.60 17.22
CA CYS A 268 3.53 4.39 16.64
C CYS A 268 2.28 4.43 17.53
N ILE A 269 1.59 3.33 17.74
CA ILE A 269 0.26 3.31 18.39
C ILE A 269 0.30 3.90 19.81
N ASP A 270 1.27 3.50 20.63
CA ASP A 270 1.45 4.03 22.01
C ASP A 270 1.78 5.54 22.04
N LYS A 271 2.11 6.11 20.86
CA LYS A 271 2.37 7.55 20.66
C LYS A 271 1.21 8.28 19.96
N ASN A 272 0.06 7.62 19.80
CA ASN A 272 -1.09 8.10 19.05
C ASN A 272 -0.79 8.37 17.55
N ILE A 273 0.10 7.60 16.96
CA ILE A 273 0.37 7.60 15.52
C ILE A 273 -0.31 6.36 14.95
N PRO A 274 -1.32 6.51 14.07
CA PRO A 274 -2.02 5.36 13.51
C PRO A 274 -1.17 4.63 12.48
N VAL A 275 -1.37 3.31 12.39
CA VAL A 275 -0.67 2.45 11.44
C VAL A 275 -1.68 1.66 10.61
N ILE A 276 -1.41 1.58 9.31
CA ILE A 276 -2.12 0.68 8.40
C ILE A 276 -1.09 -0.30 7.81
N ILE A 277 -1.38 -1.59 7.89
CA ILE A 277 -0.70 -2.57 7.04
C ILE A 277 -1.34 -2.47 5.66
N GLY A 278 -0.68 -1.71 4.77
CA GLY A 278 -1.16 -1.37 3.43
C GLY A 278 -1.19 -2.58 2.50
N GLU A 279 -0.40 -3.60 2.81
CA GLU A 279 -0.41 -4.88 2.12
C GLU A 279 -0.15 -6.03 3.08
N PHE A 280 -1.05 -7.01 3.08
CA PHE A 280 -0.85 -8.32 3.66
C PHE A 280 -1.64 -9.35 2.86
N GLY A 281 -1.23 -10.61 2.94
CA GLY A 281 -1.91 -11.68 2.24
C GLY A 281 -1.16 -12.99 2.34
N ALA A 282 -1.72 -14.04 1.75
CA ALA A 282 -1.06 -15.33 1.62
C ALA A 282 -1.41 -15.95 0.27
N LEU A 283 -0.38 -16.49 -0.41
CA LEU A 283 -0.53 -17.23 -1.67
C LEU A 283 -1.53 -18.38 -1.51
N ASN A 284 -2.31 -18.60 -2.55
CA ASN A 284 -3.15 -19.76 -2.67
C ASN A 284 -2.29 -21.01 -3.00
N LYS A 285 -2.08 -21.84 -2.00
CA LYS A 285 -1.34 -23.11 -2.06
C LYS A 285 -2.30 -24.31 -1.95
N ASP A 286 -3.54 -24.14 -2.45
CA ASP A 286 -4.67 -25.06 -2.24
C ASP A 286 -4.94 -25.32 -0.75
N ASN A 287 -4.78 -24.29 0.07
CA ASN A 287 -4.74 -24.36 1.53
C ASN A 287 -5.67 -23.36 2.23
N ASP A 288 -6.87 -23.15 1.73
CA ASP A 288 -7.80 -22.13 2.26
C ASP A 288 -8.03 -22.24 3.76
N ASN A 289 -8.06 -23.43 4.34
CA ASN A 289 -8.19 -23.62 5.79
C ASN A 289 -7.01 -23.00 6.57
N GLU A 290 -5.81 -23.04 6.02
CA GLU A 290 -4.63 -22.44 6.63
C GLU A 290 -4.62 -20.90 6.43
N ARG A 291 -5.07 -20.44 5.26
CA ARG A 291 -5.29 -19.02 4.99
C ARG A 291 -6.34 -18.42 5.92
N LEU A 292 -7.40 -19.15 6.27
CA LEU A 292 -8.40 -18.75 7.26
C LEU A 292 -7.80 -18.60 8.65
N LYS A 293 -6.92 -19.51 9.10
CA LYS A 293 -6.21 -19.39 10.39
C LYS A 293 -5.32 -18.15 10.41
N TYR A 294 -4.57 -17.92 9.31
CA TYR A 294 -3.72 -16.75 9.14
C TYR A 294 -4.53 -15.44 9.22
N ILE A 295 -5.61 -15.33 8.46
CA ILE A 295 -6.51 -14.17 8.48
C ILE A 295 -7.05 -13.94 9.88
N GLY A 296 -7.52 -14.98 10.56
CA GLY A 296 -8.04 -14.90 11.93
C GLY A 296 -6.99 -14.39 12.91
N TYR A 297 -5.74 -14.84 12.78
CA TYR A 297 -4.65 -14.36 13.60
C TYR A 297 -4.31 -12.89 13.32
N MET A 298 -4.14 -12.52 12.07
CA MET A 298 -3.85 -11.14 11.65
C MET A 298 -4.92 -10.16 12.13
N ARG A 299 -6.20 -10.51 11.96
CA ARG A 299 -7.32 -9.68 12.44
C ARG A 299 -7.30 -9.54 13.96
N LYS A 300 -7.14 -10.64 14.68
CA LYS A 300 -7.05 -10.60 16.16
C LYS A 300 -5.94 -9.64 16.61
N LYS A 301 -4.75 -9.75 16.03
CA LYS A 301 -3.62 -8.86 16.38
C LYS A 301 -3.88 -7.40 15.99
N ALA A 302 -4.50 -7.18 14.86
CA ALA A 302 -4.89 -5.84 14.41
C ALA A 302 -5.90 -5.20 15.37
N ASP A 303 -6.92 -5.94 15.82
CA ASP A 303 -7.91 -5.47 16.78
C ASP A 303 -7.28 -5.19 18.14
N GLU A 304 -6.38 -6.06 18.64
CA GLU A 304 -5.66 -5.88 19.92
C GLU A 304 -4.74 -4.65 19.91
N THR A 305 -4.19 -4.29 18.76
CA THR A 305 -3.22 -3.20 18.62
C THR A 305 -3.81 -1.90 18.07
N GLY A 306 -4.98 -1.95 17.42
CA GLY A 306 -5.59 -0.81 16.74
C GLY A 306 -5.01 -0.54 15.35
N VAL A 307 -4.20 -1.45 14.81
CA VAL A 307 -3.68 -1.43 13.43
C VAL A 307 -4.79 -1.80 12.46
N LYS A 308 -4.76 -1.28 11.23
CA LYS A 308 -5.71 -1.65 10.18
C LYS A 308 -5.02 -2.45 9.07
N LEU A 309 -5.81 -3.26 8.36
CA LEU A 309 -5.32 -4.24 7.42
C LEU A 309 -5.92 -4.01 6.03
N ILE A 310 -5.11 -4.12 4.97
CA ILE A 310 -5.56 -4.07 3.58
C ILE A 310 -5.02 -5.30 2.84
N TRP A 311 -5.93 -6.17 2.41
CA TRP A 311 -5.57 -7.40 1.70
C TRP A 311 -4.96 -7.08 0.33
N TRP A 312 -3.83 -7.72 0.00
CA TRP A 312 -3.25 -7.66 -1.33
C TRP A 312 -3.97 -8.63 -2.27
N ASP A 313 -4.59 -8.11 -3.32
CA ASP A 313 -5.23 -8.90 -4.37
C ASP A 313 -4.59 -8.53 -5.71
N ASN A 314 -3.79 -9.43 -6.26
CA ASN A 314 -3.07 -9.22 -7.53
C ASN A 314 -3.85 -9.72 -8.76
N GLY A 315 -5.08 -10.19 -8.57
CA GLY A 315 -5.93 -10.68 -9.66
C GLY A 315 -5.60 -12.09 -10.18
N TYR A 316 -4.61 -12.76 -9.60
CA TYR A 316 -4.25 -14.13 -10.02
C TYR A 316 -4.88 -15.17 -9.06
N PRO A 317 -5.78 -16.05 -9.57
CA PRO A 317 -6.51 -17.01 -8.74
C PRO A 317 -5.61 -18.00 -7.97
N HIS A 318 -4.42 -18.29 -8.50
CA HIS A 318 -3.45 -19.17 -7.86
C HIS A 318 -2.48 -18.43 -6.92
N ASP A 319 -2.66 -17.13 -6.74
CA ASP A 319 -1.85 -16.29 -5.86
C ASP A 319 -2.72 -15.68 -4.73
N PHE A 320 -2.95 -14.37 -4.77
CA PHE A 320 -3.62 -13.63 -3.71
C PHE A 320 -5.08 -13.26 -4.00
N ALA A 321 -5.57 -13.52 -5.23
CA ALA A 321 -6.86 -13.02 -5.66
C ALA A 321 -8.02 -13.57 -4.81
N LEU A 322 -8.94 -12.68 -4.45
CA LEU A 322 -10.23 -12.99 -3.84
C LEU A 322 -11.37 -12.87 -4.87
N PHE A 323 -11.10 -12.14 -5.95
CA PHE A 323 -12.05 -11.88 -7.03
C PHE A 323 -11.45 -12.27 -8.39
N ASP A 324 -12.24 -12.91 -9.23
CA ASP A 324 -11.91 -13.11 -10.63
C ASP A 324 -12.05 -11.78 -11.40
N ARG A 325 -10.93 -11.27 -11.90
CA ARG A 325 -10.87 -9.96 -12.57
C ARG A 325 -11.70 -9.88 -13.86
N LYS A 326 -11.94 -11.01 -14.54
CA LYS A 326 -12.68 -11.03 -15.82
C LYS A 326 -14.18 -11.02 -15.60
N SER A 327 -14.66 -11.77 -14.63
CA SER A 327 -16.09 -11.89 -14.33
C SER A 327 -16.54 -11.02 -13.19
N SER A 328 -15.62 -10.38 -12.46
CA SER A 328 -15.87 -9.59 -11.25
C SER A 328 -16.59 -10.38 -10.13
N LYS A 329 -16.42 -11.70 -10.13
CA LYS A 329 -17.05 -12.60 -9.14
C LYS A 329 -16.09 -12.96 -8.04
N VAL A 330 -16.63 -13.20 -6.86
CA VAL A 330 -15.90 -13.79 -5.74
C VAL A 330 -15.45 -15.21 -6.10
N ILE A 331 -14.20 -15.56 -5.74
CA ILE A 331 -13.64 -16.91 -5.88
C ILE A 331 -13.34 -17.57 -4.53
N HIS A 332 -13.12 -16.79 -3.47
CA HIS A 332 -12.84 -17.30 -2.13
C HIS A 332 -13.76 -16.66 -1.07
N GLN A 333 -15.06 -17.02 -1.08
CA GLN A 333 -16.06 -16.40 -0.19
C GLN A 333 -15.71 -16.56 1.29
N GLN A 334 -15.20 -17.73 1.69
CA GLN A 334 -14.87 -17.95 3.11
C GLN A 334 -13.74 -17.04 3.60
N LEU A 335 -12.74 -16.76 2.75
CA LEU A 335 -11.66 -15.82 3.09
C LEU A 335 -12.20 -14.39 3.19
N ILE A 336 -13.08 -13.99 2.29
CA ILE A 336 -13.73 -12.68 2.34
C ILE A 336 -14.57 -12.56 3.61
N ASP A 337 -15.36 -13.57 3.95
CA ASP A 337 -16.15 -13.58 5.18
C ASP A 337 -15.27 -13.47 6.43
N ALA A 338 -14.12 -14.15 6.44
CA ALA A 338 -13.15 -14.06 7.52
C ALA A 338 -12.46 -12.68 7.59
N LEU A 339 -12.35 -11.97 6.47
CA LEU A 339 -11.80 -10.61 6.43
C LEU A 339 -12.82 -9.54 6.84
N THR A 340 -14.09 -9.67 6.43
CA THR A 340 -15.08 -8.58 6.52
C THR A 340 -16.11 -8.73 7.64
N LYS A 341 -16.30 -9.94 8.16
CA LYS A 341 -17.27 -10.27 9.24
C LYS A 341 -16.54 -10.62 10.54
#